data_d5aacc2bdb8b294df36cd7289571d47f
#
_entry.id   d5aacc2bdb8b294df36cd7289571d47f
#
_cell.length_a   1.000
_cell.length_b   1.000
_cell.length_c   1.000
_cell.angle_alpha   90.00
_cell.angle_beta   90.00
_cell.angle_gamma   90.00
#
_symmetry.space_group_name_H-M   'P 1'
#
loop_
_entity.id
_entity.type
_entity.pdbx_description
1 polymer ?
#
loop_
_entity_poly.entity_id
_entity_poly.type
_entity_poly.pdbx_seq_one_letter_code
_entity_poly.pdbx_strand_id
1 'polypeptide(L)'
;MPWLEDLKFPRGYQMGTHINHYRKNNLNYENSDYPIYGITFTLYLFKTVFPILLTAVSIYLLSQVFTFDYVENIDRSKLLSLTPIEKTVSKIIAGCIIVLGIFTICTLTSVLIATFVTKNIGNDYPIMVLVDNHLTCIKAITVFVKVICMNIFYMIFIILLSYIMSLLIRDSLTLLLILLCMTIGCAYLPNILPVIKPFSHLFPFIYVNALLVIDGSLTKTFMNQNIHFNFGMMVLITGMIVLIFLIVVFNQKIKHKIFIKNKK
;
A
#
# COMPACT_ATOMS: atom_id res chain seq x y z
N MET A 1 28.60 -0.65 2.61
CA MET A 1 27.25 -1.22 2.61
C MET A 1 27.23 -2.35 3.64
N PRO A 2 26.89 -2.09 4.93
CA PRO A 2 27.06 -3.07 6.00
C PRO A 2 26.18 -4.32 5.84
N TRP A 3 25.01 -4.19 5.25
CA TRP A 3 24.04 -5.30 5.09
C TRP A 3 24.30 -6.23 3.90
N LEU A 4 25.27 -5.94 3.04
CA LEU A 4 25.79 -6.86 2.02
C LEU A 4 26.87 -7.81 2.58
N GLU A 5 27.43 -7.50 3.75
CA GLU A 5 28.49 -8.31 4.36
C GLU A 5 27.98 -9.57 5.06
N ASP A 6 26.71 -9.57 5.50
CA ASP A 6 26.08 -10.72 6.16
C ASP A 6 25.54 -11.80 5.19
N LEU A 7 25.54 -11.51 3.89
CA LEU A 7 25.23 -12.52 2.89
C LEU A 7 26.47 -13.38 2.67
N LYS A 8 26.49 -14.59 3.20
CA LYS A 8 27.47 -15.65 2.95
C LYS A 8 27.45 -16.17 1.49
N PHE A 9 27.33 -15.28 0.53
CA PHE A 9 27.52 -15.61 -0.86
C PHE A 9 28.97 -15.29 -1.25
N PRO A 10 29.63 -16.13 -2.08
CA PRO A 10 30.94 -15.81 -2.60
C PRO A 10 30.89 -14.45 -3.30
N ARG A 11 31.53 -13.43 -2.72
CA ARG A 11 31.52 -12.03 -3.23
C ARG A 11 31.84 -11.92 -4.74
N GLY A 12 32.57 -12.85 -5.30
CA GLY A 12 32.92 -12.89 -6.71
C GLY A 12 31.80 -13.30 -7.66
N TYR A 13 30.84 -14.10 -7.22
CA TYR A 13 29.78 -14.62 -8.10
C TYR A 13 28.66 -13.59 -8.35
N GLN A 14 28.36 -12.75 -7.37
CA GLN A 14 27.35 -11.72 -7.48
C GLN A 14 27.80 -10.54 -8.35
N MET A 15 29.04 -10.11 -8.17
CA MET A 15 29.60 -9.00 -8.94
C MET A 15 29.79 -9.37 -10.42
N GLY A 16 30.15 -10.61 -10.70
CA GLY A 16 30.36 -11.08 -12.07
C GLY A 16 29.07 -11.15 -12.91
N THR A 17 27.98 -11.63 -12.34
CA THR A 17 26.68 -11.69 -13.03
C THR A 17 26.09 -10.30 -13.29
N HIS A 18 26.28 -9.37 -12.35
CA HIS A 18 25.90 -7.96 -12.50
C HIS A 18 26.66 -7.29 -13.62
N ILE A 19 27.97 -7.30 -13.55
CA ILE A 19 28.84 -6.64 -14.54
C ILE A 19 28.60 -7.20 -15.94
N ASN A 20 28.41 -8.51 -16.07
CA ASN A 20 28.13 -9.13 -17.36
C ASN A 20 26.75 -8.72 -17.93
N HIS A 21 25.72 -8.55 -17.07
CA HIS A 21 24.41 -8.12 -17.54
C HIS A 21 24.41 -6.64 -17.97
N TYR A 22 25.09 -5.77 -17.24
CA TYR A 22 25.27 -4.36 -17.62
C TYR A 22 26.09 -4.22 -18.90
N ARG A 23 27.19 -4.98 -19.01
CA ARG A 23 28.07 -4.98 -20.20
C ARG A 23 27.36 -5.48 -21.45
N LYS A 24 26.53 -6.53 -21.31
CA LYS A 24 25.79 -7.12 -22.44
C LYS A 24 24.70 -6.19 -23.00
N ASN A 25 24.14 -5.33 -22.17
CA ASN A 25 23.04 -4.43 -22.54
C ASN A 25 23.48 -2.97 -22.72
N ASN A 26 24.78 -2.66 -22.70
CA ASN A 26 25.32 -1.29 -22.75
C ASN A 26 24.66 -0.31 -21.79
N LEU A 27 24.25 -0.79 -20.59
CA LEU A 27 23.59 0.01 -19.59
C LEU A 27 24.63 0.68 -18.70
N ASN A 28 24.47 1.98 -18.46
CA ASN A 28 25.26 2.69 -17.47
C ASN A 28 24.92 2.17 -16.06
N TYR A 29 25.95 1.95 -15.26
CA TYR A 29 25.75 1.57 -13.85
C TYR A 29 25.05 2.70 -13.11
N GLU A 30 23.93 2.37 -12.48
CA GLU A 30 23.19 3.27 -11.60
C GLU A 30 23.38 2.83 -10.14
N ASN A 31 23.70 3.78 -9.27
CA ASN A 31 23.80 3.47 -7.85
C ASN A 31 22.39 3.27 -7.27
N SER A 32 22.14 2.13 -6.64
CA SER A 32 20.86 1.79 -6.04
C SER A 32 20.40 2.79 -4.95
N ASP A 33 21.34 3.49 -4.34
CA ASP A 33 21.06 4.49 -3.29
C ASP A 33 20.74 5.88 -3.89
N TYR A 34 21.10 6.11 -5.15
CA TYR A 34 20.85 7.36 -5.88
C TYR A 34 20.37 7.05 -7.30
N PRO A 35 19.16 6.47 -7.44
CA PRO A 35 18.62 6.15 -8.73
C PRO A 35 18.28 7.44 -9.51
N ILE A 36 18.55 7.42 -10.80
CA ILE A 36 18.46 8.60 -11.66
C ILE A 36 17.29 8.47 -12.64
N TYR A 37 17.07 7.26 -13.22
CA TYR A 37 16.04 7.07 -14.25
C TYR A 37 14.61 7.17 -13.70
N GLY A 38 13.63 7.49 -14.54
CA GLY A 38 12.25 7.75 -14.15
C GLY A 38 11.63 6.65 -13.29
N ILE A 39 11.72 5.40 -13.73
CA ILE A 39 11.12 4.27 -13.01
C ILE A 39 11.92 3.91 -11.75
N THR A 40 13.24 3.85 -11.83
CA THR A 40 14.09 3.47 -10.69
C THR A 40 14.03 4.50 -9.57
N PHE A 41 13.97 5.79 -9.90
CA PHE A 41 13.76 6.87 -8.93
C PHE A 41 12.38 6.74 -8.25
N THR A 42 11.33 6.50 -9.02
CA THR A 42 9.99 6.33 -8.46
C THR A 42 9.91 5.08 -7.56
N LEU A 43 10.56 3.98 -7.95
CA LEU A 43 10.68 2.80 -7.10
C LEU A 43 11.44 3.09 -5.81
N TYR A 44 12.48 3.90 -5.86
CA TYR A 44 13.19 4.36 -4.66
C TYR A 44 12.27 5.16 -3.73
N LEU A 45 11.40 6.03 -4.27
CA LEU A 45 10.38 6.72 -3.46
C LEU A 45 9.37 5.74 -2.85
N PHE A 46 8.96 4.70 -3.57
CA PHE A 46 8.12 3.62 -3.03
C PHE A 46 8.83 2.76 -1.97
N LYS A 47 10.14 2.81 -1.89
CA LYS A 47 10.90 2.15 -0.82
C LYS A 47 11.01 3.01 0.44
N THR A 48 11.15 4.33 0.29
CA THR A 48 11.57 5.23 1.38
C THR A 48 10.44 6.11 1.91
N VAL A 49 9.76 6.85 1.04
CA VAL A 49 8.86 7.95 1.42
C VAL A 49 7.39 7.63 1.19
N PHE A 50 7.05 7.12 0.03
CA PHE A 50 5.65 6.93 -0.39
C PHE A 50 4.84 6.01 0.52
N PRO A 51 5.36 4.89 1.06
CA PRO A 51 4.56 4.02 1.92
C PRO A 51 3.96 4.75 3.12
N ILE A 52 4.75 5.57 3.79
CA ILE A 52 4.29 6.30 4.98
C ILE A 52 3.50 7.54 4.57
N LEU A 53 4.06 8.37 3.66
CA LEU A 53 3.48 9.65 3.28
C LEU A 53 2.11 9.47 2.62
N LEU A 54 2.01 8.61 1.59
CA LEU A 54 0.75 8.40 0.86
C LEU A 54 -0.32 7.77 1.76
N THR A 55 0.08 6.84 2.65
CA THR A 55 -0.85 6.26 3.60
C THR A 55 -1.35 7.29 4.60
N ALA A 56 -0.48 8.12 5.17
CA ALA A 56 -0.85 9.15 6.13
C ALA A 56 -1.77 10.22 5.51
N VAL A 57 -1.42 10.72 4.31
CA VAL A 57 -2.25 11.68 3.58
C VAL A 57 -3.60 11.08 3.21
N SER A 58 -3.62 9.83 2.74
CA SER A 58 -4.87 9.13 2.41
C SER A 58 -5.79 9.00 3.63
N ILE A 59 -5.26 8.57 4.77
CA ILE A 59 -6.02 8.43 6.01
C ILE A 59 -6.54 9.78 6.49
N TYR A 60 -5.72 10.84 6.41
CA TYR A 60 -6.14 12.20 6.76
C TYR A 60 -7.35 12.63 5.93
N LEU A 61 -7.28 12.51 4.60
CA LEU A 61 -8.38 12.91 3.72
C LEU A 61 -9.61 12.03 3.90
N LEU A 62 -9.45 10.71 4.06
CA LEU A 62 -10.56 9.81 4.31
C LEU A 62 -11.25 10.09 5.64
N SER A 63 -10.48 10.45 6.69
CA SER A 63 -11.07 10.83 7.97
C SER A 63 -11.96 12.06 7.84
N GLN A 64 -11.56 13.07 7.05
CA GLN A 64 -12.38 14.25 6.79
C GLN A 64 -13.63 13.91 5.95
N VAL A 65 -13.45 13.20 4.84
CA VAL A 65 -14.55 12.86 3.91
C VAL A 65 -15.62 12.00 4.58
N PHE A 66 -15.22 10.99 5.34
CA PHE A 66 -16.18 10.05 5.91
C PHE A 66 -16.89 10.58 7.16
N THR A 67 -16.29 11.51 7.89
CA THR A 67 -16.90 12.14 9.06
C THR A 67 -17.57 13.48 8.76
N PHE A 68 -17.43 14.02 7.54
CA PHE A 68 -17.95 15.34 7.14
C PHE A 68 -19.45 15.54 7.45
N ASP A 69 -20.27 14.47 7.38
CA ASP A 69 -21.71 14.54 7.65
C ASP A 69 -22.03 14.64 9.14
N TYR A 70 -21.07 14.37 10.03
CA TYR A 70 -21.27 14.41 11.46
C TYR A 70 -20.85 15.77 12.02
N VAL A 71 -21.81 16.67 12.24
CA VAL A 71 -21.58 17.96 12.89
C VAL A 71 -22.40 17.99 14.17
N GLU A 72 -21.76 18.28 15.29
CA GLU A 72 -22.39 18.35 16.61
C GLU A 72 -23.24 17.12 16.95
N ASN A 73 -22.77 15.92 16.58
CA ASN A 73 -23.48 14.65 16.73
C ASN A 73 -24.76 14.49 15.87
N ILE A 74 -25.05 15.43 14.98
CA ILE A 74 -26.16 15.34 14.04
C ILE A 74 -25.65 14.78 12.70
N ASP A 75 -26.25 13.68 12.26
CA ASP A 75 -25.98 13.09 10.95
C ASP A 75 -26.79 13.85 9.89
N ARG A 76 -26.15 14.84 9.24
CA ARG A 76 -26.77 15.66 8.18
C ARG A 76 -27.24 14.84 6.98
N SER A 77 -26.66 13.68 6.74
CA SER A 77 -27.06 12.83 5.63
C SER A 77 -28.45 12.21 5.80
N LYS A 78 -29.02 12.26 7.01
CA LYS A 78 -30.41 11.86 7.24
C LYS A 78 -31.43 12.84 6.66
N LEU A 79 -31.00 14.04 6.31
CA LEU A 79 -31.82 15.03 5.61
C LEU A 79 -31.96 14.73 4.12
N LEU A 80 -31.08 13.91 3.57
CA LEU A 80 -31.14 13.44 2.19
C LEU A 80 -32.01 12.18 2.12
N SER A 81 -32.90 12.11 1.13
CA SER A 81 -33.77 10.95 0.90
C SER A 81 -33.05 9.74 0.27
N LEU A 82 -31.75 9.58 0.56
CA LEU A 82 -30.93 8.48 0.04
C LEU A 82 -31.09 7.21 0.87
N THR A 83 -31.09 6.08 0.20
CA THR A 83 -31.03 4.79 0.89
C THR A 83 -29.66 4.61 1.57
N PRO A 84 -29.57 3.84 2.68
CA PRO A 84 -28.31 3.58 3.36
C PRO A 84 -27.22 3.00 2.45
N ILE A 85 -27.63 2.20 1.46
CA ILE A 85 -26.69 1.59 0.50
C ILE A 85 -26.14 2.66 -0.46
N GLU A 86 -26.99 3.50 -1.04
CA GLU A 86 -26.56 4.59 -1.93
C GLU A 86 -25.58 5.53 -1.23
N LYS A 87 -25.86 5.89 0.02
CA LYS A 87 -24.95 6.69 0.85
C LYS A 87 -23.60 6.03 1.01
N THR A 88 -23.59 4.73 1.34
CA THR A 88 -22.35 3.95 1.53
C THR A 88 -21.52 3.93 0.24
N VAL A 89 -22.15 3.57 -0.88
CA VAL A 89 -21.49 3.46 -2.18
C VAL A 89 -20.94 4.83 -2.62
N SER A 90 -21.74 5.90 -2.48
CA SER A 90 -21.29 7.26 -2.83
C SER A 90 -20.06 7.69 -2.04
N LYS A 91 -20.03 7.44 -0.72
CA LYS A 91 -18.86 7.77 0.12
C LYS A 91 -17.62 6.97 -0.27
N ILE A 92 -17.77 5.66 -0.49
CA ILE A 92 -16.64 4.81 -0.90
C ILE A 92 -16.10 5.26 -2.26
N ILE A 93 -16.97 5.55 -3.22
CA ILE A 93 -16.56 6.07 -4.54
C ILE A 93 -15.82 7.40 -4.40
N ALA A 94 -16.32 8.33 -3.59
CA ALA A 94 -15.65 9.60 -3.33
C ALA A 94 -14.26 9.36 -2.71
N GLY A 95 -14.14 8.48 -1.74
CA GLY A 95 -12.86 8.08 -1.16
C GLY A 95 -11.89 7.48 -2.19
N CYS A 96 -12.40 6.61 -3.09
CA CYS A 96 -11.60 6.04 -4.17
C CYS A 96 -11.08 7.11 -5.13
N ILE A 97 -11.93 8.03 -5.57
CA ILE A 97 -11.54 9.10 -6.50
C ILE A 97 -10.42 9.96 -5.88
N ILE A 98 -10.57 10.36 -4.61
CA ILE A 98 -9.60 11.21 -3.92
C ILE A 98 -8.27 10.47 -3.73
N VAL A 99 -8.29 9.29 -3.13
CA VAL A 99 -7.07 8.57 -2.76
C VAL A 99 -6.32 8.06 -3.99
N LEU A 100 -7.02 7.42 -4.94
CA LEU A 100 -6.39 6.94 -6.18
C LEU A 100 -5.97 8.09 -7.09
N GLY A 101 -6.69 9.21 -7.07
CA GLY A 101 -6.30 10.44 -7.77
C GLY A 101 -4.96 10.97 -7.26
N ILE A 102 -4.79 11.14 -5.94
CA ILE A 102 -3.53 11.60 -5.34
C ILE A 102 -2.41 10.59 -5.61
N PHE A 103 -2.67 9.30 -5.41
CA PHE A 103 -1.70 8.24 -5.71
C PHE A 103 -1.20 8.33 -7.15
N THR A 104 -2.12 8.48 -8.11
CA THR A 104 -1.80 8.58 -9.54
C THR A 104 -0.99 9.85 -9.84
N ILE A 105 -1.41 11.00 -9.29
CA ILE A 105 -0.69 12.27 -9.48
C ILE A 105 0.72 12.17 -8.92
N CYS A 106 0.90 11.71 -7.69
CA CYS A 106 2.22 11.57 -7.07
C CYS A 106 3.13 10.60 -7.83
N THR A 107 2.58 9.49 -8.32
CA THR A 107 3.35 8.51 -9.09
C THR A 107 3.75 9.06 -10.46
N LEU A 108 2.82 9.69 -11.19
CA LEU A 108 3.10 10.29 -12.49
C LEU A 108 4.10 11.43 -12.39
N THR A 109 3.93 12.33 -11.42
CA THR A 109 4.86 13.46 -11.23
C THR A 109 6.26 12.98 -10.90
N SER A 110 6.43 11.94 -10.08
CA SER A 110 7.76 11.40 -9.76
C SER A 110 8.45 10.80 -11.00
N VAL A 111 7.71 10.02 -11.80
CA VAL A 111 8.24 9.47 -13.07
C VAL A 111 8.59 10.59 -14.05
N LEU A 112 7.70 11.58 -14.22
CA LEU A 112 7.90 12.67 -15.16
C LEU A 112 9.11 13.53 -14.79
N ILE A 113 9.24 13.94 -13.53
CA ILE A 113 10.36 14.77 -13.07
C ILE A 113 11.69 14.08 -13.35
N ALA A 114 11.84 12.81 -12.93
CA ALA A 114 13.08 12.08 -13.13
C ALA A 114 13.36 11.83 -14.62
N THR A 115 12.33 11.49 -15.42
CA THR A 115 12.46 11.30 -16.86
C THR A 115 12.87 12.60 -17.58
N PHE A 116 12.32 13.75 -17.14
CA PHE A 116 12.64 15.04 -17.74
C PHE A 116 14.10 15.43 -17.51
N VAL A 117 14.61 15.16 -16.31
CA VAL A 117 16.01 15.45 -15.95
C VAL A 117 16.98 14.53 -16.70
N THR A 118 16.68 13.24 -16.81
CA THR A 118 17.61 12.24 -17.35
C THR A 118 17.39 11.90 -18.81
N LYS A 119 16.27 12.36 -19.40
CA LYS A 119 15.81 12.00 -20.74
C LYS A 119 15.68 10.48 -20.97
N ASN A 120 15.58 9.70 -19.89
CA ASN A 120 15.45 8.24 -19.95
C ASN A 120 14.48 7.75 -18.88
N ILE A 121 13.51 6.93 -19.30
CA ILE A 121 12.51 6.34 -18.41
C ILE A 121 13.08 5.18 -17.60
N GLY A 122 14.05 4.43 -18.14
CA GLY A 122 14.71 3.30 -17.48
C GLY A 122 13.89 2.01 -17.48
N ASN A 123 13.06 1.76 -18.51
CA ASN A 123 12.18 0.58 -18.61
C ASN A 123 12.92 -0.75 -18.46
N ASP A 124 14.04 -0.90 -19.18
CA ASP A 124 14.79 -2.15 -19.28
C ASP A 124 15.88 -2.28 -18.20
N TYR A 125 15.95 -1.32 -17.27
CA TYR A 125 16.95 -1.36 -16.22
C TYR A 125 16.75 -2.62 -15.34
N PRO A 126 17.81 -3.44 -15.11
CA PRO A 126 17.71 -4.65 -14.33
C PRO A 126 17.65 -4.33 -12.83
N ILE A 127 16.58 -4.78 -12.19
CA ILE A 127 16.41 -4.70 -10.72
C ILE A 127 16.63 -6.10 -10.16
N MET A 128 17.41 -6.18 -9.09
CA MET A 128 17.57 -7.42 -8.35
C MET A 128 16.39 -7.70 -7.45
N VAL A 129 15.82 -8.88 -7.61
CA VAL A 129 14.72 -9.40 -6.82
C VAL A 129 15.11 -10.78 -6.30
N LEU A 130 14.80 -11.03 -5.04
CA LEU A 130 14.99 -12.34 -4.43
C LEU A 130 13.76 -13.21 -4.72
N VAL A 131 13.94 -14.25 -5.54
CA VAL A 131 12.91 -15.26 -5.82
C VAL A 131 13.44 -16.60 -5.38
N ASP A 132 12.72 -17.30 -4.51
CA ASP A 132 13.08 -18.65 -4.02
C ASP A 132 14.54 -18.77 -3.52
N ASN A 133 14.98 -17.78 -2.74
CA ASN A 133 16.35 -17.62 -2.24
C ASN A 133 17.44 -17.45 -3.33
N HIS A 134 17.06 -17.27 -4.59
CA HIS A 134 17.96 -16.93 -5.67
C HIS A 134 17.77 -15.47 -6.10
N LEU A 135 18.88 -14.76 -6.30
CA LEU A 135 18.84 -13.40 -6.85
C LEU A 135 18.62 -13.48 -8.35
N THR A 136 17.51 -12.95 -8.80
CA THR A 136 17.15 -12.85 -10.22
C THR A 136 17.10 -11.38 -10.66
N CYS A 137 17.51 -11.10 -11.89
CA CYS A 137 17.37 -9.78 -12.48
C CYS A 137 16.05 -9.69 -13.25
N ILE A 138 15.21 -8.75 -12.84
CA ILE A 138 13.91 -8.48 -13.49
C ILE A 138 13.93 -7.05 -14.02
N LYS A 139 13.28 -6.79 -15.16
CA LYS A 139 13.15 -5.45 -15.73
C LYS A 139 12.43 -4.50 -14.76
N ALA A 140 12.91 -3.26 -14.65
CA ALA A 140 12.36 -2.24 -13.79
C ALA A 140 10.86 -2.02 -14.02
N ILE A 141 10.42 -2.01 -15.28
CA ILE A 141 9.00 -1.85 -15.62
C ILE A 141 8.12 -2.97 -15.02
N THR A 142 8.59 -4.21 -14.99
CA THR A 142 7.84 -5.34 -14.44
C THR A 142 7.69 -5.22 -12.92
N VAL A 143 8.76 -4.81 -12.24
CA VAL A 143 8.72 -4.54 -10.79
C VAL A 143 7.79 -3.36 -10.50
N PHE A 144 7.88 -2.30 -11.29
CA PHE A 144 7.07 -1.09 -11.17
C PHE A 144 5.56 -1.40 -11.29
N VAL A 145 5.16 -2.16 -12.31
CA VAL A 145 3.75 -2.57 -12.48
C VAL A 145 3.27 -3.39 -11.28
N LYS A 146 4.05 -4.33 -10.77
CA LYS A 146 3.71 -5.10 -9.57
C LYS A 146 3.56 -4.21 -8.34
N VAL A 147 4.46 -3.24 -8.14
CA VAL A 147 4.41 -2.28 -7.02
C VAL A 147 3.15 -1.43 -7.10
N ILE A 148 2.83 -0.86 -8.27
CA ILE A 148 1.62 -0.07 -8.48
C ILE A 148 0.37 -0.91 -8.21
N CYS A 149 0.29 -2.10 -8.79
CA CYS A 149 -0.86 -2.98 -8.60
C CYS A 149 -1.09 -3.25 -7.10
N MET A 150 -0.07 -3.66 -6.37
CA MET A 150 -0.17 -3.96 -4.94
C MET A 150 -0.56 -2.74 -4.12
N ASN A 151 -0.01 -1.54 -4.43
CA ASN A 151 -0.39 -0.30 -3.74
C ASN A 151 -1.84 0.10 -4.02
N ILE A 152 -2.36 -0.07 -5.25
CA ILE A 152 -3.77 0.20 -5.56
C ILE A 152 -4.68 -0.68 -4.70
N PHE A 153 -4.41 -1.99 -4.61
CA PHE A 153 -5.21 -2.89 -3.76
C PHE A 153 -5.09 -2.50 -2.28
N TYR A 154 -3.89 -2.14 -1.83
CA TYR A 154 -3.69 -1.65 -0.47
C TYR A 154 -4.48 -0.37 -0.18
N MET A 155 -4.49 0.61 -1.10
CA MET A 155 -5.26 1.84 -0.93
C MET A 155 -6.77 1.57 -0.89
N ILE A 156 -7.30 0.67 -1.72
CA ILE A 156 -8.70 0.25 -1.67
C ILE A 156 -9.03 -0.40 -0.33
N PHE A 157 -8.14 -1.26 0.19
CA PHE A 157 -8.28 -1.86 1.51
C PHE A 157 -8.37 -0.78 2.62
N ILE A 158 -7.50 0.24 2.57
CA ILE A 158 -7.50 1.36 3.53
C ILE A 158 -8.80 2.19 3.43
N ILE A 159 -9.32 2.42 2.22
CA ILE A 159 -10.59 3.14 2.03
C ILE A 159 -11.75 2.39 2.70
N LEU A 160 -11.85 1.07 2.48
CA LEU A 160 -12.90 0.24 3.08
C LEU A 160 -12.76 0.18 4.61
N LEU A 161 -11.54 0.03 5.11
CA LEU A 161 -11.25 0.03 6.55
C LEU A 161 -11.63 1.37 7.19
N SER A 162 -11.23 2.48 6.57
CA SER A 162 -11.55 3.83 7.04
C SER A 162 -13.05 4.08 7.07
N TYR A 163 -13.79 3.59 6.07
CA TYR A 163 -15.23 3.69 6.04
C TYR A 163 -15.88 2.92 7.19
N ILE A 164 -15.50 1.67 7.47
CA ILE A 164 -16.03 0.90 8.59
C ILE A 164 -15.74 1.58 9.91
N MET A 165 -14.52 2.06 10.10
CA MET A 165 -14.13 2.77 11.31
C MET A 165 -14.90 4.07 11.49
N SER A 166 -15.24 4.79 10.41
CA SER A 166 -16.06 6.00 10.46
C SER A 166 -17.53 5.74 10.89
N LEU A 167 -18.03 4.52 10.73
CA LEU A 167 -19.35 4.14 11.27
C LEU A 167 -19.34 4.01 12.80
N LEU A 168 -18.18 3.71 13.38
CA LEU A 168 -17.99 3.56 14.82
C LEU A 168 -17.54 4.89 15.47
N ILE A 169 -16.66 5.60 14.79
CA ILE A 169 -16.00 6.82 15.27
C ILE A 169 -16.47 7.99 14.42
N ARG A 170 -17.17 8.93 15.02
CA ARG A 170 -17.76 10.08 14.32
C ARG A 170 -16.87 11.31 14.31
N ASP A 171 -15.89 11.34 15.20
CA ASP A 171 -14.92 12.42 15.29
C ASP A 171 -13.75 12.19 14.34
N SER A 172 -13.47 13.19 13.49
CA SER A 172 -12.44 13.11 12.45
C SER A 172 -11.04 12.92 13.02
N LEU A 173 -10.70 13.61 14.10
CA LEU A 173 -9.39 13.58 14.69
C LEU A 173 -9.12 12.23 15.38
N THR A 174 -10.11 11.73 16.12
CA THR A 174 -10.04 10.42 16.76
C THR A 174 -9.93 9.31 15.72
N LEU A 175 -10.71 9.39 14.62
CA LEU A 175 -10.64 8.44 13.50
C LEU A 175 -9.25 8.45 12.85
N LEU A 176 -8.70 9.63 12.59
CA LEU A 176 -7.37 9.82 12.04
C LEU A 176 -6.31 9.13 12.91
N LEU A 177 -6.29 9.41 14.21
CA LEU A 177 -5.29 8.86 15.13
C LEU A 177 -5.38 7.34 15.22
N ILE A 178 -6.58 6.79 15.34
CA ILE A 178 -6.78 5.33 15.41
C ILE A 178 -6.35 4.64 14.13
N LEU A 179 -6.70 5.18 12.95
CA LEU A 179 -6.30 4.61 11.67
C LEU A 179 -4.78 4.70 11.46
N LEU A 180 -4.13 5.80 11.83
CA LEU A 180 -2.67 5.92 11.76
C LEU A 180 -1.98 4.91 12.68
N CYS A 181 -2.41 4.80 13.94
CA CYS A 181 -1.88 3.82 14.87
C CYS A 181 -2.09 2.38 14.36
N MET A 182 -3.26 2.09 13.80
CA MET A 182 -3.60 0.76 13.30
C MET A 182 -2.81 0.41 12.05
N THR A 183 -2.69 1.32 11.09
CA THR A 183 -2.03 1.04 9.80
C THR A 183 -0.51 1.06 9.93
N ILE A 184 0.06 2.15 10.42
CA ILE A 184 1.52 2.28 10.56
C ILE A 184 2.00 1.42 11.73
N GLY A 185 1.31 1.44 12.87
CA GLY A 185 1.69 0.64 14.04
C GLY A 185 1.73 -0.86 13.72
N CYS A 186 0.68 -1.41 13.10
CA CYS A 186 0.65 -2.82 12.73
C CYS A 186 1.66 -3.18 11.63
N ALA A 187 1.99 -2.26 10.71
CA ALA A 187 3.01 -2.49 9.69
C ALA A 187 4.41 -2.69 10.29
N TYR A 188 4.74 -1.97 11.36
CA TYR A 188 6.04 -2.05 12.04
C TYR A 188 6.06 -3.01 13.23
N LEU A 189 4.91 -3.53 13.67
CA LEU A 189 4.77 -4.41 14.81
C LEU A 189 5.70 -5.65 14.78
N PRO A 190 5.91 -6.34 13.64
CA PRO A 190 6.82 -7.48 13.57
C PRO A 190 8.29 -7.13 13.81
N ASN A 191 8.70 -5.85 13.61
CA ASN A 191 10.04 -5.40 13.94
C ASN A 191 10.25 -5.26 15.44
N ILE A 192 9.20 -4.89 16.19
CA ILE A 192 9.23 -4.68 17.63
C ILE A 192 9.03 -6.00 18.38
N LEU A 193 8.12 -6.84 17.90
CA LEU A 193 7.74 -8.10 18.53
C LEU A 193 8.16 -9.31 17.67
N PRO A 194 9.31 -9.94 17.96
CA PRO A 194 9.82 -11.08 17.17
C PRO A 194 8.85 -12.27 17.08
N VAL A 195 8.00 -12.47 18.11
CA VAL A 195 7.00 -13.55 18.16
C VAL A 195 5.97 -13.46 17.02
N ILE A 196 5.73 -12.25 16.48
CA ILE A 196 4.77 -12.01 15.41
C ILE A 196 5.37 -12.26 14.01
N LYS A 197 6.71 -12.28 13.88
CA LYS A 197 7.38 -12.46 12.57
C LYS A 197 6.89 -13.65 11.75
N PRO A 198 6.67 -14.86 12.31
CA PRO A 198 6.17 -15.99 11.54
C PRO A 198 4.77 -15.76 10.94
N PHE A 199 3.94 -14.99 11.62
CA PHE A 199 2.55 -14.68 11.21
C PHE A 199 2.43 -13.38 10.41
N SER A 200 3.53 -12.66 10.21
CA SER A 200 3.55 -11.36 9.56
C SER A 200 2.90 -11.35 8.17
N HIS A 201 3.02 -12.45 7.42
CA HIS A 201 2.41 -12.60 6.09
C HIS A 201 0.88 -12.51 6.08
N LEU A 202 0.20 -12.71 7.23
CA LEU A 202 -1.26 -12.60 7.35
C LEU A 202 -1.73 -11.16 7.62
N PHE A 203 -0.82 -10.25 7.99
CA PHE A 203 -1.19 -8.87 8.29
C PHE A 203 -1.25 -8.02 7.01
N PRO A 204 -2.44 -7.52 6.60
CA PRO A 204 -2.57 -6.72 5.38
C PRO A 204 -1.76 -5.43 5.44
N PHE A 205 -1.49 -4.90 6.63
CA PHE A 205 -0.76 -3.64 6.83
C PHE A 205 0.73 -3.69 6.44
N ILE A 206 1.35 -4.87 6.44
CA ILE A 206 2.76 -5.04 6.03
C ILE A 206 2.95 -4.73 4.54
N TYR A 207 1.91 -4.96 3.75
CA TYR A 207 1.92 -4.77 2.31
C TYR A 207 1.90 -3.30 1.87
N VAL A 208 1.87 -2.35 2.83
CA VAL A 208 2.15 -0.93 2.58
C VAL A 208 3.52 -0.75 1.91
N ASN A 209 4.50 -1.57 2.29
CA ASN A 209 5.84 -1.56 1.72
C ASN A 209 5.93 -2.50 0.50
N ALA A 210 5.12 -2.27 -0.52
CA ALA A 210 4.98 -3.13 -1.68
C ALA A 210 6.32 -3.48 -2.35
N LEU A 211 7.24 -2.52 -2.47
CA LEU A 211 8.54 -2.78 -3.06
C LEU A 211 9.39 -3.73 -2.22
N LEU A 212 9.40 -3.55 -0.87
CA LEU A 212 10.16 -4.43 0.03
C LEU A 212 9.61 -5.87 0.07
N VAL A 213 8.33 -6.05 -0.27
CA VAL A 213 7.72 -7.37 -0.47
C VAL A 213 8.19 -7.98 -1.78
N ILE A 214 8.21 -7.19 -2.86
CA ILE A 214 8.53 -7.67 -4.21
C ILE A 214 10.02 -7.93 -4.37
N ASP A 215 10.90 -7.10 -3.79
CA ASP A 215 12.35 -7.29 -3.82
C ASP A 215 12.84 -8.40 -2.86
N GLY A 216 11.96 -8.91 -1.98
CA GLY A 216 12.26 -9.96 -1.02
C GLY A 216 13.01 -9.49 0.22
N SER A 217 13.18 -8.17 0.42
CA SER A 217 13.84 -7.63 1.62
C SER A 217 13.08 -7.96 2.91
N LEU A 218 11.73 -7.86 2.87
CA LEU A 218 10.88 -8.22 4.03
C LEU A 218 10.90 -9.71 4.33
N THR A 219 10.97 -10.56 3.31
CA THR A 219 11.12 -12.01 3.45
C THR A 219 12.36 -12.34 4.27
N LYS A 220 13.48 -11.67 3.99
CA LYS A 220 14.73 -11.83 4.75
C LYS A 220 14.63 -11.25 6.16
N THR A 221 14.10 -10.03 6.30
CA THR A 221 14.01 -9.33 7.60
C THR A 221 13.15 -10.10 8.60
N PHE A 222 12.06 -10.70 8.14
CA PHE A 222 11.13 -11.45 9.00
C PHE A 222 11.40 -12.94 9.00
N MET A 223 12.35 -13.44 8.19
CA MET A 223 12.64 -14.87 8.00
C MET A 223 11.38 -15.66 7.63
N ASN A 224 10.48 -15.07 6.83
CA ASN A 224 9.19 -15.62 6.47
C ASN A 224 9.05 -15.69 4.95
N GLN A 225 9.19 -16.89 4.39
CA GLN A 225 9.15 -17.14 2.94
C GLN A 225 7.78 -16.88 2.31
N ASN A 226 6.71 -16.84 3.12
CA ASN A 226 5.37 -16.58 2.62
C ASN A 226 5.11 -15.10 2.27
N ILE A 227 6.04 -14.18 2.61
CA ILE A 227 5.92 -12.78 2.25
C ILE A 227 6.39 -12.60 0.81
N HIS A 228 5.48 -12.73 -0.14
CA HIS A 228 5.74 -12.50 -1.55
C HIS A 228 4.51 -11.89 -2.23
N PHE A 229 4.68 -11.38 -3.44
CA PHE A 229 3.66 -10.63 -4.17
C PHE A 229 2.31 -11.36 -4.26
N ASN A 230 2.28 -12.62 -4.70
CA ASN A 230 1.04 -13.36 -4.90
C ASN A 230 0.27 -13.56 -3.58
N PHE A 231 0.98 -13.92 -2.51
CA PHE A 231 0.36 -14.10 -1.20
C PHE A 231 -0.18 -12.76 -0.65
N GLY A 232 0.61 -11.69 -0.81
CA GLY A 232 0.18 -10.34 -0.42
C GLY A 232 -1.11 -9.90 -1.12
N MET A 233 -1.22 -10.16 -2.43
CA MET A 233 -2.45 -9.91 -3.18
C MET A 233 -3.63 -10.72 -2.65
N MET A 234 -3.43 -12.00 -2.33
CA MET A 234 -4.50 -12.84 -1.72
C MET A 234 -4.96 -12.28 -0.38
N VAL A 235 -4.04 -11.89 0.50
CA VAL A 235 -4.37 -11.33 1.82
C VAL A 235 -5.14 -10.02 1.68
N LEU A 236 -4.73 -9.13 0.78
CA LEU A 236 -5.44 -7.86 0.53
C LEU A 236 -6.85 -8.10 -0.02
N ILE A 237 -6.99 -9.00 -1.01
CA ILE A 237 -8.31 -9.33 -1.60
C ILE A 237 -9.22 -9.96 -0.54
N THR A 238 -8.71 -10.92 0.23
CA THR A 238 -9.48 -11.55 1.32
C THR A 238 -9.90 -10.51 2.37
N GLY A 239 -8.97 -9.64 2.76
CA GLY A 239 -9.28 -8.53 3.67
C GLY A 239 -10.36 -7.60 3.13
N MET A 240 -10.33 -7.23 1.85
CA MET A 240 -11.38 -6.42 1.22
C MET A 240 -12.74 -7.14 1.22
N ILE A 241 -12.79 -8.44 0.91
CA ILE A 241 -14.03 -9.22 0.93
C ILE A 241 -14.64 -9.22 2.33
N VAL A 242 -13.83 -9.44 3.38
CA VAL A 242 -14.28 -9.39 4.77
C VAL A 242 -14.82 -8.01 5.13
N LEU A 243 -14.13 -6.94 4.73
CA LEU A 243 -14.58 -5.56 5.01
C LEU A 243 -15.90 -5.26 4.28
N ILE A 244 -16.05 -5.66 3.00
CA ILE A 244 -17.29 -5.49 2.25
C ILE A 244 -18.44 -6.24 2.93
N PHE A 245 -18.21 -7.47 3.37
CA PHE A 245 -19.21 -8.25 4.09
C PHE A 245 -19.64 -7.53 5.39
N LEU A 246 -18.70 -7.01 6.16
CA LEU A 246 -19.00 -6.23 7.36
C LEU A 246 -19.82 -4.98 7.05
N ILE A 247 -19.50 -4.25 5.98
CA ILE A 247 -20.26 -3.06 5.53
C ILE A 247 -21.72 -3.44 5.22
N VAL A 248 -21.93 -4.55 4.52
CA VAL A 248 -23.28 -5.03 4.18
C VAL A 248 -24.07 -5.39 5.45
N VAL A 249 -23.47 -6.11 6.40
CA VAL A 249 -24.10 -6.47 7.68
C VAL A 249 -24.46 -5.23 8.49
N PHE A 250 -23.58 -4.25 8.58
CA PHE A 250 -23.87 -2.99 9.29
C PHE A 250 -25.03 -2.24 8.63
N ASN A 251 -25.05 -2.14 7.31
CA ASN A 251 -26.15 -1.46 6.60
C ASN A 251 -27.50 -2.15 6.80
N GLN A 252 -27.53 -3.49 6.83
CA GLN A 252 -28.77 -4.24 7.10
C GLN A 252 -29.29 -3.98 8.53
N LYS A 253 -28.41 -3.96 9.54
CA LYS A 253 -28.79 -3.64 10.93
C LYS A 253 -29.39 -2.24 11.07
N ILE A 254 -28.82 -1.26 10.35
CA ILE A 254 -29.34 0.12 10.34
C ILE A 254 -30.74 0.14 9.72
N LYS A 255 -30.94 -0.53 8.58
CA LYS A 255 -32.25 -0.62 7.90
C LYS A 255 -33.32 -1.24 8.81
N HIS A 256 -32.99 -2.31 9.52
CA HIS A 256 -33.92 -2.98 10.46
C HIS A 256 -34.31 -2.09 11.64
N LYS A 257 -33.38 -1.33 12.21
CA LYS A 257 -33.68 -0.36 13.29
C LYS A 257 -34.63 0.75 12.84
N ILE A 258 -34.47 1.26 11.63
CA ILE A 258 -35.34 2.31 11.06
C ILE A 258 -36.75 1.75 10.86
N PHE A 259 -36.89 0.53 10.37
CA PHE A 259 -38.16 -0.13 10.10
C PHE A 259 -39.00 -0.33 11.42
N ILE A 260 -38.32 -0.74 12.48
CA ILE A 260 -38.99 -0.91 13.81
C ILE A 260 -39.44 0.44 14.40
N LYS A 261 -38.66 1.49 14.21
CA LYS A 261 -38.98 2.83 14.75
C LYS A 261 -40.16 3.48 14.02
N ASN A 262 -40.38 3.17 12.75
CA ASN A 262 -41.51 3.68 11.98
C ASN A 262 -42.82 2.90 12.19
N LYS A 263 -42.77 1.76 12.88
CA LYS A 263 -43.96 0.98 13.30
C LYS A 263 -44.50 1.32 14.67
N LYS A 264 -43.78 2.12 15.43
CA LYS A 264 -44.23 2.70 16.70
C LYS A 264 -44.69 4.13 16.52
#